data_1e109e1e9aa61638b70beaf42b2132bc
#
_entry.id   1e109e1e9aa61638b70beaf42b2132bc
#
_cell.length_a   1.000
_cell.length_b   1.000
_cell.length_c   1.000
_cell.angle_alpha   90.00
_cell.angle_beta   90.00
_cell.angle_gamma   90.00
#
_symmetry.space_group_name_H-M   'P 1'
#
loop_
_entity.id
_entity.type
_entity.pdbx_description
1 polymer ?
#
loop_
_entity_poly.entity_id
_entity_poly.type
_entity_poly.pdbx_seq_one_letter_code
_entity_poly.pdbx_strand_id
1 'polypeptide(L)'
;MAGGATKYRHLSRKSSHRQALLRNLVTSLFTHESITTTWPKAKEAQRLAEKLITLGKKNTGASRQQALSVFYTPHELLPKLFGSLRERYATRPGGYTRVLRVEPKKDDQAASAILELVDGPKDMRFAMTARTVARSRSQGFEGLNELTTLNVRKVTRYRKEGVDDLERAIKKLELESGKAAAFAKRNGAGAGQ
;
A
#
# COMPACT_ATOMS: atom_id res chain seq x y z
N MET A 1 30.87 -22.93 -15.12
CA MET A 1 29.43 -22.57 -14.99
C MET A 1 29.34 -21.26 -14.20
N ALA A 2 29.03 -20.16 -14.87
CA ALA A 2 28.87 -18.86 -14.23
C ALA A 2 27.47 -18.76 -13.60
N GLY A 3 27.21 -19.56 -12.57
CA GLY A 3 26.00 -19.56 -11.78
C GLY A 3 26.13 -18.69 -10.56
N GLY A 4 26.55 -17.44 -10.71
CA GLY A 4 26.44 -16.46 -9.62
C GLY A 4 24.97 -16.28 -9.30
N ALA A 5 24.59 -16.49 -8.03
CA ALA A 5 23.23 -16.28 -7.55
C ALA A 5 22.76 -14.87 -7.94
N THR A 6 21.95 -14.76 -8.98
CA THR A 6 21.42 -13.48 -9.46
C THR A 6 20.58 -12.86 -8.36
N LYS A 7 21.07 -11.79 -7.75
CA LYS A 7 20.41 -11.06 -6.66
C LYS A 7 19.12 -10.33 -7.09
N TYR A 8 18.79 -10.35 -8.38
CA TYR A 8 17.63 -9.67 -8.98
C TYR A 8 17.06 -10.43 -10.18
N ARG A 9 15.79 -10.22 -10.47
CA ARG A 9 15.10 -10.83 -11.62
C ARG A 9 15.33 -10.00 -12.88
N HIS A 10 15.68 -10.66 -13.99
CA HIS A 10 15.81 -10.01 -15.29
C HIS A 10 14.45 -9.60 -15.88
N LEU A 11 13.36 -10.26 -15.50
CA LEU A 11 12.01 -10.03 -16.03
C LEU A 11 11.93 -10.21 -17.57
N SER A 12 12.75 -11.10 -18.11
CA SER A 12 12.87 -11.40 -19.55
C SER A 12 13.14 -10.16 -20.40
N ARG A 13 13.96 -9.21 -19.90
CA ARG A 13 14.26 -7.93 -20.58
C ARG A 13 15.74 -7.64 -20.60
N LYS A 14 16.18 -6.87 -21.63
CA LYS A 14 17.49 -6.24 -21.65
C LYS A 14 17.62 -5.25 -20.48
N SER A 15 18.85 -5.00 -20.01
CA SER A 15 19.11 -4.15 -18.83
C SER A 15 18.43 -2.76 -18.91
N SER A 16 18.58 -2.07 -20.04
CA SER A 16 17.97 -0.75 -20.24
C SER A 16 16.44 -0.77 -20.15
N HIS A 17 15.81 -1.75 -20.82
CA HIS A 17 14.34 -1.92 -20.78
C HIS A 17 13.86 -2.35 -19.39
N ARG A 18 14.62 -3.18 -18.65
CA ARG A 18 14.32 -3.51 -17.25
C ARG A 18 14.34 -2.29 -16.37
N GLN A 19 15.38 -1.44 -16.49
CA GLN A 19 15.47 -0.19 -15.73
C GLN A 19 14.30 0.75 -16.05
N ALA A 20 13.95 0.95 -17.31
CA ALA A 20 12.81 1.76 -17.73
C ALA A 20 11.49 1.22 -17.13
N LEU A 21 11.27 -0.10 -17.13
CA LEU A 21 10.11 -0.72 -16.51
C LEU A 21 10.03 -0.40 -15.01
N LEU A 22 11.13 -0.57 -14.27
CA LEU A 22 11.16 -0.32 -12.83
C LEU A 22 10.94 1.16 -12.50
N ARG A 23 11.52 2.08 -13.28
CA ARG A 23 11.30 3.51 -13.15
C ARG A 23 9.84 3.87 -13.36
N ASN A 24 9.18 3.32 -14.39
CA ASN A 24 7.75 3.50 -14.64
C ASN A 24 6.88 3.01 -13.48
N LEU A 25 7.13 1.79 -12.99
CA LEU A 25 6.37 1.23 -11.87
C LEU A 25 6.52 2.07 -10.60
N VAL A 26 7.73 2.54 -10.32
CA VAL A 26 7.99 3.37 -9.15
C VAL A 26 7.37 4.75 -9.31
N THR A 27 7.48 5.40 -10.48
CA THR A 27 6.80 6.66 -10.77
C THR A 27 5.30 6.53 -10.53
N SER A 28 4.65 5.50 -11.09
CA SER A 28 3.22 5.22 -10.87
C SER A 28 2.90 4.94 -9.40
N LEU A 29 3.76 4.22 -8.68
CA LEU A 29 3.57 3.95 -7.25
C LEU A 29 3.55 5.24 -6.43
N PHE A 30 4.49 6.16 -6.69
CA PHE A 30 4.55 7.43 -5.95
C PHE A 30 3.42 8.39 -6.34
N THR A 31 2.91 8.32 -7.57
CA THR A 31 1.73 9.08 -8.00
C THR A 31 0.48 8.57 -7.30
N HIS A 32 0.21 7.27 -7.38
CA HIS A 32 -1.06 6.68 -6.97
C HIS A 32 -1.06 6.07 -5.57
N GLU A 33 0.10 5.92 -4.92
CA GLU A 33 0.36 5.28 -3.63
C GLU A 33 0.04 3.78 -3.56
N SER A 34 -0.65 3.24 -4.54
CA SER A 34 -0.94 1.81 -4.68
C SER A 34 -1.08 1.45 -6.15
N ILE A 35 -0.44 0.38 -6.59
CA ILE A 35 -0.49 -0.11 -7.97
C ILE A 35 -0.68 -1.62 -7.99
N THR A 36 -1.39 -2.12 -9.01
CA THR A 36 -1.54 -3.55 -9.26
C THR A 36 -0.64 -3.98 -10.43
N THR A 37 0.17 -5.01 -10.21
CA THR A 37 1.09 -5.54 -11.22
C THR A 37 1.35 -7.02 -10.96
N THR A 38 2.20 -7.66 -11.78
CA THR A 38 2.60 -9.05 -11.50
C THR A 38 3.54 -9.11 -10.30
N TRP A 39 3.44 -10.18 -9.52
CA TRP A 39 4.23 -10.37 -8.28
C TRP A 39 5.75 -10.23 -8.48
N PRO A 40 6.39 -10.81 -9.54
CA PRO A 40 7.82 -10.61 -9.76
C PRO A 40 8.19 -9.15 -10.01
N LYS A 41 7.38 -8.40 -10.78
CA LYS A 41 7.59 -6.97 -11.04
C LYS A 41 7.43 -6.13 -9.77
N ALA A 42 6.40 -6.43 -8.95
CA ALA A 42 6.18 -5.75 -7.68
C ALA A 42 7.38 -5.90 -6.74
N LYS A 43 7.94 -7.12 -6.63
CA LYS A 43 9.10 -7.38 -5.77
C LYS A 43 10.38 -6.66 -6.22
N GLU A 44 10.60 -6.52 -7.53
CA GLU A 44 11.76 -5.76 -8.03
C GLU A 44 11.54 -4.24 -7.87
N ALA A 45 10.32 -3.74 -8.14
CA ALA A 45 9.97 -2.33 -7.96
C ALA A 45 10.03 -1.93 -6.47
N GLN A 46 9.65 -2.82 -5.55
CA GLN A 46 9.73 -2.63 -4.11
C GLN A 46 11.12 -2.18 -3.68
N ARG A 47 12.17 -2.86 -4.14
CA ARG A 47 13.56 -2.52 -3.78
C ARG A 47 13.95 -1.10 -4.18
N LEU A 48 13.52 -0.66 -5.37
CA LEU A 48 13.81 0.69 -5.85
C LEU A 48 12.99 1.74 -5.08
N ALA A 49 11.72 1.46 -4.80
CA ALA A 49 10.85 2.33 -4.01
C ALA A 49 11.39 2.54 -2.58
N GLU A 50 11.80 1.47 -1.90
CA GLU A 50 12.41 1.53 -0.56
C GLU A 50 13.67 2.41 -0.56
N LYS A 51 14.52 2.25 -1.58
CA LYS A 51 15.72 3.08 -1.74
C LYS A 51 15.39 4.56 -1.93
N LEU A 52 14.38 4.89 -2.74
CA LEU A 52 13.94 6.27 -2.95
C LEU A 52 13.40 6.92 -1.68
N ILE A 53 12.61 6.21 -0.88
CA ILE A 53 12.12 6.73 0.40
C ILE A 53 13.29 6.98 1.36
N THR A 54 14.27 6.09 1.39
CA THR A 54 15.49 6.33 2.18
C THR A 54 16.25 7.57 1.72
N LEU A 55 16.34 7.82 0.41
CA LEU A 55 16.92 9.05 -0.14
C LEU A 55 16.09 10.28 0.26
N GLY A 56 14.77 10.17 0.24
CA GLY A 56 13.83 11.22 0.70
C GLY A 56 14.07 11.59 2.17
N LYS A 57 14.28 10.59 3.03
CA LYS A 57 14.60 10.81 4.46
C LYS A 57 15.94 11.52 4.66
N LYS A 58 16.98 11.18 3.88
CA LYS A 58 18.30 11.84 3.96
C LYS A 58 18.25 13.32 3.59
N ASN A 59 17.45 13.69 2.61
CA ASN A 59 17.21 15.06 2.15
C ASN A 59 18.48 15.88 1.89
N THR A 60 19.50 15.30 1.29
CA THR A 60 20.72 15.99 0.85
C THR A 60 20.60 16.38 -0.63
N GLY A 61 21.43 17.34 -1.11
CA GLY A 61 21.51 17.69 -2.53
C GLY A 61 21.79 16.48 -3.41
N ALA A 62 22.74 15.62 -3.01
CA ALA A 62 23.06 14.38 -3.71
C ALA A 62 21.87 13.40 -3.75
N SER A 63 21.11 13.25 -2.65
CA SER A 63 19.94 12.39 -2.63
C SER A 63 18.81 12.90 -3.53
N ARG A 64 18.65 14.21 -3.66
CA ARG A 64 17.70 14.84 -4.59
C ARG A 64 18.09 14.57 -6.04
N GLN A 65 19.36 14.69 -6.38
CA GLN A 65 19.85 14.39 -7.72
C GLN A 65 19.65 12.92 -8.09
N GLN A 66 19.90 11.99 -7.15
CA GLN A 66 19.64 10.59 -7.36
C GLN A 66 18.15 10.28 -7.55
N ALA A 67 17.27 10.90 -6.78
CA ALA A 67 15.82 10.72 -6.94
C ALA A 67 15.33 11.29 -8.28
N LEU A 68 15.85 12.45 -8.70
CA LEU A 68 15.57 13.09 -9.99
C LEU A 68 15.91 12.15 -11.15
N SER A 69 17.02 11.43 -11.10
CA SER A 69 17.42 10.50 -12.16
C SER A 69 16.50 9.29 -12.32
N VAL A 70 15.69 8.98 -11.31
CA VAL A 70 14.79 7.80 -11.33
C VAL A 70 13.39 8.16 -11.82
N PHE A 71 12.80 9.26 -11.38
CA PHE A 71 11.42 9.62 -11.74
C PHE A 71 11.29 10.10 -13.18
N TYR A 72 10.17 9.77 -13.83
CA TYR A 72 9.81 10.31 -15.15
C TYR A 72 9.05 11.64 -15.04
N THR A 73 8.32 11.87 -13.93
CA THR A 73 7.64 13.14 -13.63
C THR A 73 8.21 13.76 -12.34
N PRO A 74 9.48 14.21 -12.36
CA PRO A 74 10.16 14.66 -11.15
C PRO A 74 9.53 15.89 -10.52
N HIS A 75 8.97 16.81 -11.33
CA HIS A 75 8.37 18.06 -10.83
C HIS A 75 7.23 17.83 -9.83
N GLU A 76 6.42 16.81 -10.03
CA GLU A 76 5.32 16.44 -9.14
C GLU A 76 5.78 15.58 -7.97
N LEU A 77 6.71 14.64 -8.23
CA LEU A 77 7.03 13.58 -7.27
C LEU A 77 8.15 13.97 -6.30
N LEU A 78 9.07 14.85 -6.67
CA LEU A 78 10.11 15.31 -5.74
C LEU A 78 9.53 16.09 -4.55
N PRO A 79 8.62 17.06 -4.72
CA PRO A 79 7.96 17.71 -3.60
C PRO A 79 7.23 16.72 -2.69
N LYS A 80 6.54 15.73 -3.27
CA LYS A 80 5.85 14.67 -2.52
C LYS A 80 6.84 13.80 -1.73
N LEU A 81 7.96 13.40 -2.35
CA LEU A 81 8.96 12.54 -1.72
C LEU A 81 9.68 13.23 -0.55
N PHE A 82 10.15 14.47 -0.76
CA PHE A 82 10.93 15.23 0.23
C PHE A 82 10.07 16.00 1.23
N GLY A 83 8.77 16.16 0.97
CA GLY A 83 7.77 16.72 1.87
C GLY A 83 6.98 15.64 2.60
N SER A 84 5.75 15.40 2.14
CA SER A 84 4.75 14.57 2.84
C SER A 84 5.21 13.13 3.12
N LEU A 85 5.91 12.47 2.18
CA LEU A 85 6.39 11.09 2.41
C LEU A 85 7.57 11.06 3.39
N ARG A 86 8.46 12.04 3.36
CA ARG A 86 9.54 12.17 4.32
C ARG A 86 9.00 12.30 5.74
N GLU A 87 7.99 13.14 5.94
CA GLU A 87 7.33 13.33 7.23
C GLU A 87 6.61 12.07 7.70
N ARG A 88 5.87 11.41 6.78
CA ARG A 88 5.15 10.17 7.04
C ARG A 88 6.06 9.07 7.58
N TYR A 89 7.25 8.93 6.99
CA TYR A 89 8.19 7.86 7.34
C TYR A 89 9.34 8.28 8.25
N ALA A 90 9.32 9.48 8.82
CA ALA A 90 10.40 10.00 9.66
C ALA A 90 10.81 9.02 10.77
N THR A 91 9.84 8.48 11.50
CA THR A 91 10.02 7.57 12.64
C THR A 91 10.17 6.10 12.23
N ARG A 92 9.78 5.74 11.01
CA ARG A 92 9.82 4.34 10.55
C ARG A 92 11.24 3.96 10.10
N PRO A 93 11.87 2.90 10.65
CA PRO A 93 13.26 2.53 10.31
C PRO A 93 13.39 1.88 8.93
N GLY A 94 12.29 1.30 8.39
CA GLY A 94 12.27 0.59 7.10
C GLY A 94 10.90 -0.05 6.83
N GLY A 95 10.80 -0.78 5.71
CA GLY A 95 9.54 -1.42 5.32
C GLY A 95 8.45 -0.40 4.97
N TYR A 96 8.80 0.56 4.11
CA TYR A 96 7.90 1.64 3.68
C TYR A 96 6.85 1.18 2.67
N THR A 97 7.05 0.01 2.09
CA THR A 97 6.19 -0.55 1.06
C THR A 97 5.74 -1.96 1.44
N ARG A 98 4.60 -2.37 0.92
CA ARG A 98 4.03 -3.71 1.11
C ARG A 98 3.61 -4.29 -0.22
N VAL A 99 3.87 -5.59 -0.41
CA VAL A 99 3.39 -6.37 -1.55
C VAL A 99 2.37 -7.38 -1.06
N LEU A 100 1.14 -7.25 -1.53
CA LEU A 100 0.04 -8.16 -1.24
C LEU A 100 -0.24 -9.01 -2.48
N ARG A 101 -0.30 -10.33 -2.34
CA ARG A 101 -0.74 -11.20 -3.43
C ARG A 101 -2.25 -11.08 -3.61
N VAL A 102 -2.67 -11.05 -4.86
CA VAL A 102 -4.08 -11.09 -5.26
C VAL A 102 -4.28 -12.14 -6.32
N GLU A 103 -5.50 -12.58 -6.49
CA GLU A 103 -5.86 -13.51 -7.53
C GLU A 103 -5.49 -12.99 -8.92
N PRO A 104 -5.07 -13.86 -9.84
CA PRO A 104 -4.81 -13.47 -11.22
C PRO A 104 -6.05 -12.85 -11.85
N LYS A 105 -5.87 -11.69 -12.51
CA LYS A 105 -6.97 -10.96 -13.15
C LYS A 105 -7.09 -11.23 -14.64
N LYS A 106 -6.08 -11.85 -15.23
CA LYS A 106 -5.98 -12.09 -16.66
C LYS A 106 -6.03 -13.58 -16.97
N ASP A 107 -6.41 -13.91 -18.19
CA ASP A 107 -6.52 -15.29 -18.69
C ASP A 107 -5.19 -16.04 -18.67
N ASP A 108 -4.05 -15.30 -18.71
CA ASP A 108 -2.70 -15.87 -18.58
C ASP A 108 -2.36 -16.39 -17.18
N GLN A 109 -3.28 -16.26 -16.21
CA GLN A 109 -3.13 -16.69 -14.81
C GLN A 109 -1.82 -16.22 -14.17
N ALA A 110 -1.24 -15.10 -14.65
CA ALA A 110 -0.01 -14.53 -14.08
C ALA A 110 -0.22 -14.10 -12.62
N ALA A 111 0.65 -14.58 -11.73
CA ALA A 111 0.61 -14.24 -10.32
C ALA A 111 0.60 -12.71 -10.12
N SER A 112 -0.52 -12.18 -9.68
CA SER A 112 -0.76 -10.74 -9.50
C SER A 112 -0.47 -10.29 -8.08
N ALA A 113 -0.11 -9.02 -7.91
CA ALA A 113 0.12 -8.41 -6.61
C ALA A 113 -0.20 -6.92 -6.62
N ILE A 114 -0.59 -6.42 -5.46
CA ILE A 114 -0.67 -4.99 -5.17
C ILE A 114 0.62 -4.58 -4.47
N LEU A 115 1.27 -3.56 -5.00
CA LEU A 115 2.37 -2.86 -4.35
C LEU A 115 1.85 -1.53 -3.82
N GLU A 116 1.98 -1.30 -2.52
CA GLU A 116 1.44 -0.12 -1.86
C GLU A 116 2.47 0.58 -0.96
N LEU A 117 2.27 1.88 -0.73
CA LEU A 117 2.94 2.66 0.29
C LEU A 117 2.21 2.47 1.63
N VAL A 118 2.95 2.05 2.65
CA VAL A 118 2.41 1.82 3.99
C VAL A 118 2.04 3.15 4.67
N ASP A 119 1.08 3.11 5.58
CA ASP A 119 0.58 4.28 6.34
C ASP A 119 -0.01 5.39 5.48
N GLY A 120 -0.26 5.12 4.20
CA GLY A 120 -0.92 6.05 3.29
C GLY A 120 -2.45 5.91 3.27
N PRO A 121 -3.13 6.76 2.47
CA PRO A 121 -4.58 6.71 2.33
C PRO A 121 -5.07 5.43 1.65
N LYS A 122 -4.21 4.75 0.89
CA LYS A 122 -4.51 3.49 0.19
C LYS A 122 -3.87 2.26 0.85
N ASP A 123 -3.58 2.30 2.15
CA ASP A 123 -3.05 1.16 2.90
C ASP A 123 -4.14 0.08 3.06
N MET A 124 -4.02 -1.00 2.29
CA MET A 124 -4.98 -2.11 2.29
C MET A 124 -5.05 -2.82 3.63
N ARG A 125 -3.92 -3.00 4.32
CA ARG A 125 -3.93 -3.65 5.64
C ARG A 125 -4.69 -2.83 6.67
N PHE A 126 -4.52 -1.51 6.65
CA PHE A 126 -5.28 -0.60 7.50
C PHE A 126 -6.79 -0.72 7.23
N ALA A 127 -7.20 -0.66 5.96
CA ALA A 127 -8.59 -0.79 5.57
C ALA A 127 -9.19 -2.16 5.94
N MET A 128 -8.45 -3.25 5.74
CA MET A 128 -8.89 -4.60 6.14
C MET A 128 -9.02 -4.72 7.66
N THR A 129 -8.07 -4.17 8.42
CA THR A 129 -8.12 -4.19 9.88
C THR A 129 -9.33 -3.41 10.40
N ALA A 130 -9.58 -2.21 9.87
CA ALA A 130 -10.75 -1.41 10.21
C ALA A 130 -12.06 -2.17 9.93
N ARG A 131 -12.17 -2.84 8.77
CA ARG A 131 -13.35 -3.68 8.43
C ARG A 131 -13.52 -4.87 9.38
N THR A 132 -12.43 -5.52 9.75
CA THR A 132 -12.49 -6.66 10.68
C THR A 132 -12.97 -6.22 12.06
N VAL A 133 -12.45 -5.10 12.56
CA VAL A 133 -12.86 -4.55 13.88
C VAL A 133 -14.32 -4.08 13.83
N ALA A 134 -14.73 -3.35 12.77
CA ALA A 134 -16.14 -2.94 12.60
C ALA A 134 -17.09 -4.13 12.58
N ARG A 135 -16.74 -5.21 11.87
CA ARG A 135 -17.53 -6.45 11.83
C ARG A 135 -17.60 -7.11 13.21
N SER A 136 -16.49 -7.22 13.94
CA SER A 136 -16.46 -7.78 15.28
C SER A 136 -17.37 -7.01 16.23
N ARG A 137 -17.34 -5.68 16.19
CA ARG A 137 -18.22 -4.82 16.99
C ARG A 137 -19.71 -5.00 16.60
N SER A 138 -20.02 -5.06 15.31
CA SER A 138 -21.40 -5.25 14.84
C SER A 138 -22.00 -6.62 15.20
N GLN A 139 -21.14 -7.64 15.39
CA GLN A 139 -21.53 -8.98 15.80
C GLN A 139 -21.58 -9.18 17.32
N GLY A 140 -21.27 -8.14 18.10
CA GLY A 140 -21.31 -8.17 19.57
C GLY A 140 -20.22 -9.03 20.21
N PHE A 141 -19.13 -9.33 19.50
CA PHE A 141 -18.02 -10.05 20.10
C PHE A 141 -17.27 -9.16 21.11
N GLU A 142 -17.22 -9.62 22.37
CA GLU A 142 -16.39 -9.01 23.41
C GLU A 142 -14.93 -9.45 23.20
N GLY A 143 -14.14 -8.55 22.61
CA GLY A 143 -12.72 -8.76 22.39
C GLY A 143 -12.32 -9.05 20.95
N LEU A 144 -11.07 -8.75 20.66
CA LEU A 144 -10.46 -8.98 19.36
C LEU A 144 -9.57 -10.22 19.42
N ASN A 145 -9.59 -11.03 18.36
CA ASN A 145 -8.65 -12.13 18.19
C ASN A 145 -7.21 -11.60 18.26
N GLU A 146 -6.27 -12.40 18.79
CA GLU A 146 -4.83 -12.09 18.88
C GLU A 146 -4.25 -11.54 17.57
N LEU A 147 -4.61 -12.16 16.44
CA LEU A 147 -4.18 -11.73 15.10
C LEU A 147 -4.70 -10.34 14.76
N THR A 148 -5.94 -10.02 15.12
CA THR A 148 -6.55 -8.70 14.89
C THR A 148 -5.90 -7.65 15.77
N THR A 149 -5.68 -7.95 17.04
CA THR A 149 -4.98 -7.08 18.00
C THR A 149 -3.56 -6.76 17.52
N LEU A 150 -2.85 -7.78 17.04
CA LEU A 150 -1.51 -7.59 16.48
C LEU A 150 -1.51 -6.76 15.20
N ASN A 151 -2.54 -6.90 14.35
CA ASN A 151 -2.70 -6.06 13.16
C ASN A 151 -3.04 -4.61 13.53
N VAL A 152 -3.95 -4.38 14.48
CA VAL A 152 -4.25 -3.04 15.01
C VAL A 152 -2.95 -2.37 15.48
N ARG A 153 -2.17 -3.04 16.33
CA ARG A 153 -0.88 -2.53 16.80
C ARG A 153 0.09 -2.21 15.65
N LYS A 154 0.14 -3.06 14.61
CA LYS A 154 1.03 -2.84 13.46
C LYS A 154 0.62 -1.66 12.57
N VAL A 155 -0.67 -1.43 12.36
CA VAL A 155 -1.16 -0.37 11.47
C VAL A 155 -1.23 1.00 12.16
N THR A 156 -1.27 1.04 13.50
CA THR A 156 -1.30 2.29 14.27
C THR A 156 0.09 2.79 14.67
N ARG A 157 1.07 1.88 14.80
CA ARG A 157 2.38 2.14 15.44
C ARG A 157 3.14 3.36 14.93
N TYR A 158 3.13 3.62 13.63
CA TYR A 158 3.95 4.68 13.02
C TYR A 158 3.13 5.82 12.42
N ARG A 159 1.80 5.78 12.52
CA ARG A 159 0.91 6.87 12.14
C ARG A 159 0.88 7.91 13.25
N LYS A 160 0.85 9.20 12.90
CA LYS A 160 0.79 10.31 13.88
C LYS A 160 -0.44 10.19 14.78
N GLU A 161 -1.60 9.94 14.21
CA GLU A 161 -2.89 9.76 14.89
C GLU A 161 -3.44 8.35 14.64
N GLY A 162 -2.58 7.33 14.76
CA GLY A 162 -2.90 6.00 14.27
C GLY A 162 -4.13 5.35 14.90
N VAL A 163 -4.37 5.59 16.18
CA VAL A 163 -5.55 5.07 16.90
C VAL A 163 -6.81 5.83 16.48
N ASP A 164 -6.74 7.16 16.46
CA ASP A 164 -7.86 8.03 16.13
C ASP A 164 -8.27 7.87 14.65
N ASP A 165 -7.28 7.73 13.75
CA ASP A 165 -7.51 7.42 12.34
C ASP A 165 -8.25 6.09 12.17
N LEU A 166 -7.83 5.08 12.92
CA LEU A 166 -8.47 3.77 12.88
C LEU A 166 -9.91 3.84 13.40
N GLU A 167 -10.14 4.53 14.50
CA GLU A 167 -11.49 4.71 15.04
C GLU A 167 -12.40 5.51 14.12
N ARG A 168 -11.88 6.57 13.49
CA ARG A 168 -12.61 7.31 12.45
C ARG A 168 -13.00 6.41 11.28
N ALA A 169 -12.08 5.56 10.83
CA ALA A 169 -12.34 4.61 9.74
C ALA A 169 -13.38 3.55 10.15
N ILE A 170 -13.33 3.03 11.37
CA ILE A 170 -14.30 2.07 11.91
C ILE A 170 -15.69 2.70 11.97
N LYS A 171 -15.84 3.87 12.60
CA LYS A 171 -17.11 4.59 12.68
C LYS A 171 -17.74 4.85 11.31
N LYS A 172 -16.90 5.23 10.32
CA LYS A 172 -17.37 5.42 8.94
C LYS A 172 -17.95 4.13 8.35
N LEU A 173 -17.29 3.00 8.55
CA LEU A 173 -17.74 1.70 8.07
C LEU A 173 -19.01 1.21 8.76
N GLU A 174 -19.15 1.47 10.06
CA GLU A 174 -20.35 1.16 10.84
C GLU A 174 -21.56 1.96 10.32
N LEU A 175 -21.38 3.26 10.05
CA LEU A 175 -22.41 4.10 9.46
C LEU A 175 -22.81 3.65 8.04
N GLU A 176 -21.85 3.24 7.21
CA GLU A 176 -22.10 2.73 5.85
C GLU A 176 -22.88 1.40 5.91
N SER A 177 -22.48 0.49 6.80
CA SER A 177 -23.19 -0.79 7.00
C SER A 177 -24.62 -0.60 7.54
N GLY A 178 -24.82 0.33 8.47
CA GLY A 178 -26.16 0.70 8.98
C GLY A 178 -27.06 1.26 7.90
N LYS A 179 -26.54 2.15 7.04
CA LYS A 179 -27.29 2.68 5.88
C LYS A 179 -27.64 1.59 4.86
N ALA A 180 -26.71 0.68 4.57
CA ALA A 180 -26.95 -0.44 3.67
C ALA A 180 -28.03 -1.39 4.22
N ALA A 181 -27.99 -1.70 5.51
CA ALA A 181 -29.00 -2.52 6.17
C ALA A 181 -30.39 -1.85 6.20
N ALA A 182 -30.44 -0.54 6.45
CA ALA A 182 -31.69 0.23 6.42
C ALA A 182 -32.28 0.28 4.99
N PHE A 183 -31.44 0.46 3.97
CA PHE A 183 -31.86 0.45 2.57
C PHE A 183 -32.38 -0.94 2.14
N ALA A 184 -31.71 -2.01 2.53
CA ALA A 184 -32.16 -3.38 2.25
C ALA A 184 -33.52 -3.69 2.91
N LYS A 185 -33.74 -3.24 4.15
CA LYS A 185 -35.05 -3.37 4.82
C LYS A 185 -36.16 -2.61 4.12
N ARG A 186 -35.89 -1.41 3.60
CA ARG A 186 -36.92 -0.62 2.86
C ARG A 186 -37.32 -1.28 1.54
N ASN A 187 -36.34 -1.87 0.82
CA ASN A 187 -36.61 -2.50 -0.48
C ASN A 187 -37.13 -3.95 -0.35
N GLY A 188 -36.83 -4.65 0.74
CA GLY A 188 -37.35 -5.99 1.01
C GLY A 188 -38.77 -6.01 1.53
N ALA A 189 -39.26 -4.91 2.11
CA ALA A 189 -40.63 -4.78 2.56
C ALA A 189 -41.67 -4.48 1.43
N GLY A 190 -41.17 -4.22 0.19
CA GLY A 190 -42.01 -3.95 -0.98
C GLY A 190 -42.27 -5.14 -1.92
N ALA A 191 -41.69 -6.33 -1.63
CA ALA A 191 -41.79 -7.50 -2.50
C ALA A 191 -42.74 -8.62 -1.97
N GLY A 192 -43.61 -8.28 -1.03
CA GLY A 192 -44.53 -9.23 -0.39
C GLY A 192 -45.95 -8.66 -0.31
N GLN A 193 -46.55 -8.28 -1.46
CA GLN A 193 -47.97 -8.11 -1.63
C GLN A 193 -48.40 -8.65 -2.99
#